data_764658fe88d5330ba87c7643e801ed51
#
_entry.id   764658fe88d5330ba87c7643e801ed51
#
_cell.length_a   1.000
_cell.length_b   1.000
_cell.length_c   1.000
_cell.angle_alpha   90.00
_cell.angle_beta   90.00
_cell.angle_gamma   90.00
#
_symmetry.space_group_name_H-M   'P 1'
#
loop_
_entity.id
_entity.type
_entity.pdbx_description
1 polymer ?
#
loop_
_entity_poly.entity_id
_entity_poly.type
_entity_poly.pdbx_seq_one_letter_code
_entity_poly.pdbx_strand_id
1 'polypeptide(L)'
;FGAAAHLGAIVVPINWRLSAEEVAYVIEDVAPRVLIVADEFKALLPQHGLDGMQRYTLGTAPGAAQAPWQPVSALYLDRTVPPADLNDDEGLVIIHTAAVGGRPRGALLSHRNLIAASLQTQLAWRLTPADINLGVLPLFHVAAIGFLLATQQAGGATLLLTRFDPPSLVKHIDEDGGSLIGTFPPMLGALLDAAAAQGSALDSLRVVSGIDVPETIARLRTSCPQATFWSAYGQTETSGSISLAPFDERPGSAGRPTALNTVAVMDELDRPLPTGATGEIVVRGPMVFQGYWRCEADNAFTLRKGWHHTGDMGRIDAEGYLWYSGRSPAKELIKPGGENVYPAEVERAILEHPALAQAVVIGVPDVQWGEAVKALCVLKAGHTLSAEELIEFVGARIARYKKPKHVVFVQALPRTAAGLIDREAVKAAQGWT
;
A
#
# COMPACT_ATOMS: atom_id res chain seq x y z
N PHE A 1 15.62 5.76 -6.90
CA PHE A 1 15.44 6.64 -5.74
C PHE A 1 16.70 7.46 -5.47
N GLY A 2 17.88 6.85 -5.23
CA GLY A 2 19.11 7.58 -4.90
C GLY A 2 19.50 8.66 -5.90
N ALA A 3 19.46 8.38 -7.21
CA ALA A 3 19.74 9.38 -8.24
C ALA A 3 18.76 10.55 -8.22
N ALA A 4 17.47 10.28 -8.00
CA ALA A 4 16.45 11.32 -7.89
C ALA A 4 16.68 12.19 -6.65
N ALA A 5 16.96 11.57 -5.50
CA ALA A 5 17.29 12.28 -4.26
C ALA A 5 18.52 13.22 -4.48
N HIS A 6 19.56 12.72 -5.15
CA HIS A 6 20.77 13.49 -5.46
C HIS A 6 20.50 14.69 -6.38
N LEU A 7 19.54 14.56 -7.29
CA LEU A 7 19.21 15.59 -8.30
C LEU A 7 18.05 16.52 -7.88
N GLY A 8 17.43 16.31 -6.73
CA GLY A 8 16.22 17.03 -6.33
C GLY A 8 15.00 16.71 -7.20
N ALA A 9 14.95 15.51 -7.74
CA ALA A 9 13.83 15.07 -8.56
C ALA A 9 12.84 14.22 -7.74
N ILE A 10 11.55 14.36 -8.04
CA ILE A 10 10.49 13.56 -7.41
C ILE A 10 10.30 12.27 -8.21
N VAL A 11 10.39 11.13 -7.52
CA VAL A 11 10.10 9.81 -8.10
C VAL A 11 8.62 9.49 -7.95
N VAL A 12 8.02 8.98 -9.02
CA VAL A 12 6.64 8.48 -9.01
C VAL A 12 6.64 7.01 -9.40
N PRO A 13 6.71 6.09 -8.44
CA PRO A 13 6.65 4.66 -8.74
C PRO A 13 5.22 4.28 -9.10
N ILE A 14 5.01 3.82 -10.34
CA ILE A 14 3.70 3.43 -10.84
C ILE A 14 3.46 1.94 -10.58
N ASN A 15 2.32 1.60 -10.01
CA ASN A 15 1.89 0.22 -9.82
C ASN A 15 1.62 -0.42 -11.20
N TRP A 16 2.44 -1.39 -11.59
CA TRP A 16 2.33 -2.11 -12.87
C TRP A 16 1.07 -3.01 -12.98
N ARG A 17 0.33 -3.19 -11.89
CA ARG A 17 -0.94 -3.93 -11.86
C ARG A 17 -2.14 -3.07 -12.25
N LEU A 18 -1.96 -1.75 -12.39
CA LEU A 18 -2.99 -0.82 -12.81
C LEU A 18 -3.41 -1.11 -14.27
N SER A 19 -4.63 -0.72 -14.63
CA SER A 19 -5.08 -0.70 -16.01
C SER A 19 -4.36 0.41 -16.80
N ALA A 20 -4.39 0.33 -18.12
CA ALA A 20 -3.81 1.37 -18.98
C ALA A 20 -4.44 2.75 -18.74
N GLU A 21 -5.75 2.80 -18.44
CA GLU A 21 -6.48 4.04 -18.11
C GLU A 21 -6.00 4.64 -16.77
N GLU A 22 -5.79 3.80 -15.75
CA GLU A 22 -5.27 4.25 -14.46
C GLU A 22 -3.81 4.73 -14.58
N VAL A 23 -2.99 4.05 -15.37
CA VAL A 23 -1.60 4.49 -15.67
C VAL A 23 -1.60 5.83 -16.39
N ALA A 24 -2.49 6.01 -17.38
CA ALA A 24 -2.64 7.29 -18.08
C ALA A 24 -3.02 8.41 -17.11
N TYR A 25 -3.96 8.16 -16.20
CA TYR A 25 -4.36 9.11 -15.18
C TYR A 25 -3.17 9.52 -14.27
N VAL A 26 -2.38 8.56 -13.78
CA VAL A 26 -1.20 8.85 -12.95
C VAL A 26 -0.19 9.71 -13.72
N ILE A 27 0.07 9.41 -14.98
CA ILE A 27 0.98 10.18 -15.82
C ILE A 27 0.46 11.62 -16.04
N GLU A 28 -0.83 11.78 -16.30
CA GLU A 28 -1.46 13.10 -16.47
C GLU A 28 -1.41 13.92 -15.17
N ASP A 29 -1.71 13.30 -14.02
CA ASP A 29 -1.73 13.96 -12.71
C ASP A 29 -0.37 14.56 -12.33
N VAL A 30 0.72 13.80 -12.54
CA VAL A 30 2.07 14.25 -12.16
C VAL A 30 2.82 14.97 -13.29
N ALA A 31 2.42 14.80 -14.55
CA ALA A 31 3.04 15.38 -15.73
C ALA A 31 4.59 15.22 -15.71
N PRO A 32 5.13 13.99 -15.76
CA PRO A 32 6.55 13.76 -15.53
C PRO A 32 7.40 14.28 -16.70
N ARG A 33 8.62 14.71 -16.41
CA ARG A 33 9.60 15.10 -17.43
C ARG A 33 10.36 13.91 -18.00
N VAL A 34 10.50 12.87 -17.22
CA VAL A 34 11.23 11.64 -17.54
C VAL A 34 10.34 10.44 -17.24
N LEU A 35 10.23 9.52 -18.20
CA LEU A 35 9.52 8.25 -18.06
C LEU A 35 10.51 7.10 -18.28
N ILE A 36 10.60 6.21 -17.29
CA ILE A 36 11.43 5.00 -17.35
C ILE A 36 10.51 3.80 -17.25
N VAL A 37 10.55 2.89 -18.22
CA VAL A 37 9.65 1.73 -18.25
C VAL A 37 10.38 0.49 -18.75
N ALA A 38 10.07 -0.68 -18.20
CA ALA A 38 10.49 -1.95 -18.78
C ALA A 38 9.64 -2.26 -20.03
N ASP A 39 10.24 -2.92 -21.02
CA ASP A 39 9.59 -3.18 -22.31
C ASP A 39 8.26 -3.90 -22.17
N GLU A 40 8.15 -4.82 -21.23
CA GLU A 40 6.94 -5.60 -20.93
C GLU A 40 5.74 -4.76 -20.45
N PHE A 41 6.00 -3.57 -19.91
CA PHE A 41 4.95 -2.66 -19.41
C PHE A 41 4.59 -1.53 -20.37
N LYS A 42 5.24 -1.43 -21.52
CA LYS A 42 4.94 -0.38 -22.51
C LYS A 42 3.50 -0.43 -23.02
N ALA A 43 2.88 -1.62 -23.03
CA ALA A 43 1.49 -1.79 -23.42
C ALA A 43 0.47 -1.13 -22.44
N LEU A 44 0.90 -0.78 -21.22
CA LEU A 44 0.09 -0.05 -20.24
C LEU A 44 0.12 1.47 -20.46
N LEU A 45 1.02 1.98 -21.30
CA LEU A 45 1.16 3.41 -21.51
C LEU A 45 0.08 3.95 -22.44
N PRO A 46 -0.39 5.20 -22.20
CA PRO A 46 -1.33 5.84 -23.11
C PRO A 46 -0.71 6.06 -24.48
N GLN A 47 -1.53 5.97 -25.52
CA GLN A 47 -1.08 6.22 -26.91
C GLN A 47 -0.77 7.69 -27.18
N HIS A 48 -1.34 8.61 -26.38
CA HIS A 48 -1.21 10.06 -26.51
C HIS A 48 -0.80 10.66 -25.17
N GLY A 49 -0.37 11.93 -25.17
CA GLY A 49 -0.03 12.66 -23.94
C GLY A 49 1.38 12.40 -23.41
N LEU A 50 2.22 11.67 -24.14
CA LEU A 50 3.62 11.46 -23.79
C LEU A 50 4.59 12.43 -24.49
N ASP A 51 4.07 13.40 -25.24
CA ASP A 51 4.89 14.35 -26.00
C ASP A 51 5.65 15.27 -25.04
N GLY A 52 6.91 15.58 -25.41
CA GLY A 52 7.79 16.38 -24.56
C GLY A 52 8.47 15.62 -23.41
N MET A 53 8.08 14.37 -23.12
CA MET A 53 8.74 13.54 -22.11
C MET A 53 9.98 12.84 -22.68
N GLN A 54 11.07 12.83 -21.90
CA GLN A 54 12.21 11.96 -22.17
C GLN A 54 11.85 10.54 -21.79
N ARG A 55 12.03 9.58 -22.72
CA ARG A 55 11.56 8.20 -22.54
C ARG A 55 12.71 7.23 -22.57
N TYR A 56 12.84 6.46 -21.49
CA TYR A 56 13.88 5.45 -21.33
C TYR A 56 13.28 4.07 -21.11
N THR A 57 13.94 3.05 -21.66
CA THR A 57 13.52 1.66 -21.51
C THR A 57 14.54 0.82 -20.77
N LEU A 58 14.08 -0.07 -19.90
CA LEU A 58 14.83 -1.13 -19.22
C LEU A 58 14.83 -2.43 -20.06
N GLY A 59 14.99 -2.34 -21.36
CA GLY A 59 15.10 -3.50 -22.23
C GLY A 59 16.48 -4.14 -22.19
N THR A 60 16.55 -5.46 -22.29
CA THR A 60 17.80 -6.24 -22.24
C THR A 60 18.37 -6.53 -23.65
N ALA A 61 17.61 -6.32 -24.72
CA ALA A 61 18.06 -6.63 -26.08
C ALA A 61 18.81 -5.46 -26.70
N PRO A 62 20.01 -5.68 -27.29
CA PRO A 62 20.66 -4.70 -28.14
C PRO A 62 19.74 -4.37 -29.33
N GLY A 63 19.36 -3.09 -29.48
CA GLY A 63 18.44 -2.63 -30.53
C GLY A 63 16.97 -2.50 -30.14
N ALA A 64 16.59 -2.83 -28.88
CA ALA A 64 15.21 -2.67 -28.39
C ALA A 64 14.77 -1.20 -28.22
N ALA A 65 15.70 -0.26 -28.19
CA ALA A 65 15.40 1.15 -28.12
C ALA A 65 15.19 1.72 -29.54
N GLN A 66 13.94 1.73 -30.00
CA GLN A 66 13.54 2.49 -31.18
C GLN A 66 12.97 3.84 -30.77
N ALA A 67 13.29 4.90 -31.53
CA ALA A 67 12.72 6.22 -31.29
C ALA A 67 11.20 6.15 -31.05
N PRO A 68 10.67 6.83 -30.04
CA PRO A 68 11.29 7.87 -29.20
C PRO A 68 11.97 7.34 -27.91
N TRP A 69 12.20 6.04 -27.77
CA TRP A 69 12.78 5.41 -26.57
C TRP A 69 14.30 5.35 -26.64
N GLN A 70 14.96 5.65 -25.54
CA GLN A 70 16.40 5.49 -25.32
C GLN A 70 16.65 4.37 -24.30
N PRO A 71 17.76 3.64 -24.37
CA PRO A 71 18.11 2.70 -23.31
C PRO A 71 18.41 3.45 -22.00
N VAL A 72 18.04 2.86 -20.86
CA VAL A 72 18.31 3.47 -19.53
C VAL A 72 19.81 3.73 -19.32
N SER A 73 20.69 2.97 -19.97
CA SER A 73 22.14 3.18 -19.94
C SER A 73 22.57 4.55 -20.50
N ALA A 74 21.74 5.21 -21.30
CA ALA A 74 21.99 6.59 -21.74
C ALA A 74 21.95 7.62 -20.60
N LEU A 75 21.40 7.23 -19.44
CA LEU A 75 21.44 8.05 -18.21
C LEU A 75 22.76 7.90 -17.43
N TYR A 76 23.58 6.92 -17.76
CA TYR A 76 24.88 6.72 -17.09
C TYR A 76 25.91 7.70 -17.68
N LEU A 77 26.46 8.52 -16.82
CA LEU A 77 27.42 9.54 -17.19
C LEU A 77 28.80 9.22 -16.60
N ASP A 78 29.84 9.36 -17.40
CA ASP A 78 31.25 9.25 -16.96
C ASP A 78 31.74 10.51 -16.23
N ARG A 79 30.83 11.19 -15.54
CA ARG A 79 31.16 12.41 -14.79
C ARG A 79 30.38 12.47 -13.49
N THR A 80 30.98 13.04 -12.46
CA THR A 80 30.28 13.37 -11.23
C THR A 80 29.29 14.52 -11.48
N VAL A 81 28.06 14.34 -11.06
CA VAL A 81 27.05 15.40 -11.00
C VAL A 81 26.99 15.88 -9.55
N PRO A 82 27.16 17.19 -9.27
CA PRO A 82 27.03 17.69 -7.90
C PRO A 82 25.62 17.46 -7.38
N PRO A 83 25.45 17.23 -6.05
CA PRO A 83 24.13 17.13 -5.45
C PRO A 83 23.39 18.46 -5.60
N ALA A 84 22.08 18.39 -5.75
CA ALA A 84 21.23 19.56 -5.66
C ALA A 84 21.27 20.12 -4.23
N ASP A 85 21.21 21.45 -4.10
CA ASP A 85 21.04 22.12 -2.81
C ASP A 85 19.54 22.05 -2.45
N LEU A 86 19.20 21.20 -1.49
CA LEU A 86 17.82 20.83 -1.16
C LEU A 86 17.52 21.14 0.30
N ASN A 87 16.29 21.57 0.53
CA ASN A 87 15.71 21.58 1.86
C ASN A 87 15.13 20.18 2.16
N ASP A 88 15.25 19.71 3.41
CA ASP A 88 14.71 18.41 3.86
C ASP A 88 13.20 18.27 3.59
N ASP A 89 12.45 19.38 3.54
CA ASP A 89 11.01 19.38 3.29
C ASP A 89 10.66 19.29 1.79
N GLU A 90 11.65 19.31 0.90
CA GLU A 90 11.37 19.08 -0.52
C GLU A 90 10.90 17.66 -0.79
N GLY A 91 9.97 17.53 -1.76
CA GLY A 91 9.38 16.24 -2.12
C GLY A 91 10.39 15.30 -2.77
N LEU A 92 10.37 14.04 -2.38
CA LEU A 92 11.19 12.99 -2.99
C LEU A 92 10.37 11.92 -3.70
N VAL A 93 9.21 11.57 -3.16
CA VAL A 93 8.39 10.48 -3.73
C VAL A 93 6.92 10.89 -3.72
N ILE A 94 6.22 10.65 -4.83
CA ILE A 94 4.75 10.65 -4.87
C ILE A 94 4.26 9.22 -5.03
N ILE A 95 3.49 8.75 -4.07
CA ILE A 95 2.85 7.43 -4.10
C ILE A 95 1.35 7.64 -4.27
N HIS A 96 0.79 7.12 -5.36
CA HIS A 96 -0.65 7.20 -5.58
C HIS A 96 -1.38 6.19 -4.70
N THR A 97 -2.25 6.71 -3.85
CA THR A 97 -3.15 5.93 -3.00
C THR A 97 -4.57 6.04 -3.55
N ALA A 98 -5.35 4.98 -3.44
CA ALA A 98 -6.73 5.03 -3.85
C ALA A 98 -7.52 6.05 -3.00
N ALA A 99 -8.50 6.72 -3.59
CA ALA A 99 -9.25 7.79 -2.94
C ALA A 99 -10.71 7.42 -2.70
N VAL A 100 -11.29 7.98 -1.64
CA VAL A 100 -12.72 7.86 -1.31
C VAL A 100 -13.62 8.38 -2.43
N GLY A 101 -13.15 9.31 -3.26
CA GLY A 101 -13.89 9.86 -4.41
C GLY A 101 -13.67 9.13 -5.74
N GLY A 102 -12.98 7.98 -5.74
CA GLY A 102 -12.83 7.11 -6.91
C GLY A 102 -11.68 7.46 -7.88
N ARG A 103 -10.87 8.48 -7.61
CA ARG A 103 -9.60 8.73 -8.32
C ARG A 103 -8.42 8.64 -7.36
N PRO A 104 -7.34 7.95 -7.72
CA PRO A 104 -6.12 7.90 -6.91
C PRO A 104 -5.56 9.30 -6.64
N ARG A 105 -4.99 9.51 -5.44
CA ARG A 105 -4.33 10.76 -5.08
C ARG A 105 -2.86 10.50 -4.81
N GLY A 106 -1.99 11.33 -5.34
CA GLY A 106 -0.56 11.25 -5.12
C GLY A 106 -0.16 11.81 -3.75
N ALA A 107 0.18 10.96 -2.79
CA ALA A 107 0.74 11.38 -1.51
C ALA A 107 2.21 11.80 -1.69
N LEU A 108 2.53 13.06 -1.43
CA LEU A 108 3.88 13.60 -1.53
C LEU A 108 4.66 13.40 -0.23
N LEU A 109 5.72 12.61 -0.31
CA LEU A 109 6.64 12.35 0.80
C LEU A 109 7.94 13.13 0.58
N SER A 110 8.37 13.90 1.59
CA SER A 110 9.63 14.65 1.55
C SER A 110 10.82 13.78 1.95
N HIS A 111 12.03 14.34 1.74
CA HIS A 111 13.27 13.76 2.26
C HIS A 111 13.19 13.55 3.77
N ARG A 112 12.75 14.58 4.53
CA ARG A 112 12.57 14.50 6.00
C ARG A 112 11.62 13.39 6.40
N ASN A 113 10.50 13.23 5.70
CA ASN A 113 9.52 12.18 6.00
C ASN A 113 10.16 10.80 5.95
N LEU A 114 10.88 10.50 4.86
CA LEU A 114 11.48 9.18 4.64
C LEU A 114 12.71 8.93 5.53
N ILE A 115 13.51 9.97 5.81
CA ILE A 115 14.63 9.86 6.75
C ILE A 115 14.09 9.55 8.16
N ALA A 116 13.08 10.28 8.63
CA ALA A 116 12.47 10.06 9.93
C ALA A 116 11.86 8.65 10.04
N ALA A 117 11.14 8.19 9.02
CA ALA A 117 10.58 6.84 8.96
C ALA A 117 11.67 5.76 9.02
N SER A 118 12.76 5.96 8.27
CA SER A 118 13.90 5.03 8.25
C SER A 118 14.61 4.96 9.60
N LEU A 119 14.91 6.10 10.22
CA LEU A 119 15.56 6.17 11.55
C LEU A 119 14.71 5.45 12.60
N GLN A 120 13.41 5.65 12.58
CA GLN A 120 12.51 5.03 13.52
C GLN A 120 12.42 3.51 13.35
N THR A 121 12.40 3.03 12.12
CA THR A 121 12.43 1.61 11.78
C THR A 121 13.76 0.98 12.20
N GLN A 122 14.89 1.65 11.94
CA GLN A 122 16.21 1.20 12.40
C GLN A 122 16.28 1.05 13.92
N LEU A 123 15.79 2.04 14.65
CA LEU A 123 15.78 2.01 16.11
C LEU A 123 14.93 0.86 16.64
N ALA A 124 13.72 0.66 16.09
CA ALA A 124 12.79 -0.38 16.54
C ALA A 124 13.35 -1.78 16.27
N TRP A 125 13.87 -2.03 15.07
CA TRP A 125 14.37 -3.33 14.66
C TRP A 125 15.85 -3.52 14.94
N ARG A 126 16.52 -2.50 15.50
CA ARG A 126 17.98 -2.51 15.77
C ARG A 126 18.78 -2.92 14.55
N LEU A 127 18.49 -2.26 13.40
CA LEU A 127 19.15 -2.56 12.14
C LEU A 127 20.64 -2.20 12.21
N THR A 128 21.45 -3.04 11.58
CA THR A 128 22.92 -2.94 11.54
C THR A 128 23.42 -3.10 10.10
N PRO A 129 24.70 -2.84 9.81
CA PRO A 129 25.28 -3.13 8.50
C PRO A 129 25.27 -4.62 8.11
N ALA A 130 25.05 -5.53 9.05
CA ALA A 130 24.96 -6.96 8.79
C ALA A 130 23.56 -7.40 8.28
N ASP A 131 22.57 -6.50 8.34
CA ASP A 131 21.21 -6.84 7.96
C ASP A 131 20.99 -6.83 6.46
N ILE A 132 20.25 -7.84 5.99
CA ILE A 132 19.88 -8.02 4.59
C ILE A 132 18.36 -8.09 4.48
N ASN A 133 17.78 -7.06 3.85
CA ASN A 133 16.36 -7.03 3.54
C ASN A 133 16.03 -7.87 2.30
N LEU A 134 15.07 -8.76 2.43
CA LEU A 134 14.50 -9.51 1.32
C LEU A 134 13.41 -8.64 0.66
N GLY A 135 13.79 -7.91 -0.37
CA GLY A 135 12.94 -6.93 -1.08
C GLY A 135 11.94 -7.58 -2.01
N VAL A 136 10.95 -8.25 -1.46
CA VAL A 136 9.86 -8.95 -2.19
C VAL A 136 8.61 -8.08 -2.38
N LEU A 137 8.46 -7.04 -1.56
CA LEU A 137 7.34 -6.13 -1.67
C LEU A 137 7.55 -5.14 -2.81
N PRO A 138 6.48 -4.77 -3.54
CA PRO A 138 6.59 -3.83 -4.65
C PRO A 138 7.02 -2.43 -4.21
N LEU A 139 8.00 -1.84 -4.89
CA LEU A 139 8.55 -0.51 -4.59
C LEU A 139 7.61 0.67 -4.94
N PHE A 140 6.40 0.41 -5.40
CA PHE A 140 5.34 1.41 -5.49
C PHE A 140 4.49 1.50 -4.21
N HIS A 141 4.78 0.68 -3.18
CA HIS A 141 4.20 0.79 -1.85
C HIS A 141 5.19 1.35 -0.84
N VAL A 142 4.70 2.22 0.04
CA VAL A 142 5.52 2.88 1.08
C VAL A 142 6.25 1.88 1.98
N ALA A 143 5.64 0.72 2.28
CA ALA A 143 6.27 -0.30 3.10
C ALA A 143 7.59 -0.81 2.48
N ALA A 144 7.58 -1.16 1.19
CA ALA A 144 8.77 -1.64 0.49
C ALA A 144 9.88 -0.58 0.46
N ILE A 145 9.52 0.68 0.19
CA ILE A 145 10.46 1.81 0.22
C ILE A 145 11.01 1.97 1.63
N GLY A 146 10.16 1.87 2.66
CA GLY A 146 10.57 1.97 4.06
C GLY A 146 11.59 0.90 4.47
N PHE A 147 11.37 -0.37 4.11
CA PHE A 147 12.34 -1.45 4.36
C PHE A 147 13.67 -1.21 3.63
N LEU A 148 13.58 -0.85 2.34
CA LEU A 148 14.75 -0.54 1.52
C LEU A 148 15.60 0.57 2.16
N LEU A 149 14.98 1.72 2.41
CA LEU A 149 15.69 2.90 2.90
C LEU A 149 16.22 2.73 4.33
N ALA A 150 15.43 2.11 5.22
CA ALA A 150 15.87 1.86 6.59
C ALA A 150 17.08 0.93 6.63
N THR A 151 17.09 -0.12 5.82
CA THR A 151 18.21 -1.06 5.73
C THR A 151 19.45 -0.38 5.14
N GLN A 152 19.31 0.36 4.04
CA GLN A 152 20.43 1.09 3.43
C GLN A 152 20.99 2.17 4.35
N GLN A 153 20.14 2.92 5.04
CA GLN A 153 20.59 3.96 5.98
C GLN A 153 21.31 3.36 7.21
N ALA A 154 20.98 2.11 7.59
CA ALA A 154 21.72 1.36 8.61
C ALA A 154 23.06 0.80 8.10
N GLY A 155 23.38 0.95 6.82
CA GLY A 155 24.56 0.38 6.16
C GLY A 155 24.39 -1.07 5.72
N GLY A 156 23.19 -1.63 5.84
CA GLY A 156 22.84 -2.98 5.40
C GLY A 156 22.55 -3.05 3.89
N ALA A 157 22.19 -4.24 3.42
CA ALA A 157 21.90 -4.53 2.02
C ALA A 157 20.42 -4.86 1.77
N THR A 158 19.96 -4.69 0.54
CA THR A 158 18.65 -5.18 0.10
C THR A 158 18.82 -6.06 -1.13
N LEU A 159 18.35 -7.30 -1.05
CA LEU A 159 18.19 -8.20 -2.19
C LEU A 159 16.86 -7.89 -2.86
N LEU A 160 16.89 -7.20 -3.99
CA LEU A 160 15.68 -6.91 -4.77
C LEU A 160 15.29 -8.15 -5.58
N LEU A 161 14.12 -8.68 -5.29
CA LEU A 161 13.59 -9.87 -5.95
C LEU A 161 12.48 -9.47 -6.92
N THR A 162 12.49 -10.05 -8.11
CA THR A 162 11.52 -9.71 -9.17
C THR A 162 10.11 -10.21 -8.87
N ARG A 163 10.01 -11.24 -8.02
CA ARG A 163 8.73 -11.83 -7.60
C ARG A 163 8.89 -12.54 -6.25
N PHE A 164 7.78 -12.74 -5.59
CA PHE A 164 7.71 -13.63 -4.42
C PHE A 164 7.79 -15.08 -4.90
N ASP A 165 8.86 -15.77 -4.52
CA ASP A 165 9.12 -17.19 -4.81
C ASP A 165 9.62 -17.87 -3.53
N PRO A 166 8.76 -18.55 -2.76
CA PRO A 166 9.12 -19.09 -1.45
C PRO A 166 10.36 -19.98 -1.44
N PRO A 167 10.54 -20.94 -2.39
CA PRO A 167 11.76 -21.75 -2.44
C PRO A 167 13.04 -20.95 -2.62
N SER A 168 13.01 -19.91 -3.46
CA SER A 168 14.15 -19.01 -3.68
C SER A 168 14.43 -18.15 -2.44
N LEU A 169 13.38 -17.72 -1.73
CA LEU A 169 13.53 -16.95 -0.50
C LEU A 169 14.22 -17.74 0.60
N VAL A 170 13.85 -19.01 0.80
CA VAL A 170 14.54 -19.89 1.74
C VAL A 170 16.03 -19.92 1.42
N LYS A 171 16.39 -20.11 0.15
CA LYS A 171 17.80 -20.10 -0.27
C LYS A 171 18.51 -18.77 0.05
N HIS A 172 17.86 -17.62 -0.22
CA HIS A 172 18.46 -16.32 0.11
C HIS A 172 18.60 -16.08 1.62
N ILE A 173 17.72 -16.67 2.44
CA ILE A 173 17.86 -16.64 3.90
C ILE A 173 19.07 -17.48 4.32
N ASP A 174 19.18 -18.70 3.83
CA ASP A 174 20.21 -19.66 4.26
C ASP A 174 21.60 -19.35 3.71
N GLU A 175 21.70 -18.92 2.44
CA GLU A 175 22.98 -18.73 1.75
C GLU A 175 23.49 -17.29 1.81
N ASP A 176 22.59 -16.30 1.66
CA ASP A 176 22.95 -14.87 1.60
C ASP A 176 22.74 -14.16 2.94
N GLY A 177 22.16 -14.82 3.95
CA GLY A 177 21.93 -14.24 5.26
C GLY A 177 20.76 -13.25 5.33
N GLY A 178 19.71 -13.46 4.52
CA GLY A 178 18.49 -12.65 4.55
C GLY A 178 17.90 -12.58 5.95
N SER A 179 17.84 -11.37 6.55
CA SER A 179 17.52 -11.20 7.97
C SER A 179 16.18 -10.52 8.25
N LEU A 180 15.62 -9.83 7.25
CA LEU A 180 14.33 -9.16 7.41
C LEU A 180 13.46 -9.27 6.14
N ILE A 181 12.15 -9.40 6.37
CA ILE A 181 11.15 -9.51 5.30
C ILE A 181 9.84 -8.82 5.70
N GLY A 182 9.25 -8.13 4.74
CA GLY A 182 7.86 -7.67 4.81
C GLY A 182 6.92 -8.71 4.23
N THR A 183 5.82 -9.01 4.91
CA THR A 183 4.86 -10.04 4.46
C THR A 183 3.41 -9.59 4.58
N PHE A 184 2.57 -10.17 3.70
CA PHE A 184 1.11 -10.13 3.77
C PHE A 184 0.56 -11.53 3.49
N PRO A 185 -0.63 -11.89 3.97
CA PRO A 185 -1.22 -13.18 3.64
C PRO A 185 -1.31 -13.39 2.11
N PRO A 186 -0.93 -14.56 1.58
CA PRO A 186 -0.49 -15.79 2.27
C PRO A 186 1.04 -15.96 2.34
N MET A 187 1.85 -14.89 2.20
CA MET A 187 3.29 -14.96 1.96
C MET A 187 4.06 -15.69 3.09
N LEU A 188 3.80 -15.32 4.34
CA LEU A 188 4.52 -15.93 5.48
C LEU A 188 4.23 -17.44 5.57
N GLY A 189 2.97 -17.84 5.44
CA GLY A 189 2.59 -19.25 5.43
C GLY A 189 3.32 -20.04 4.35
N ALA A 190 3.36 -19.51 3.11
CA ALA A 190 4.05 -20.14 1.98
C ALA A 190 5.57 -20.21 2.19
N LEU A 191 6.19 -19.20 2.82
CA LEU A 191 7.61 -19.23 3.18
C LEU A 191 7.91 -20.35 4.20
N LEU A 192 7.09 -20.47 5.24
CA LEU A 192 7.25 -21.52 6.27
C LEU A 192 7.05 -22.93 5.70
N ASP A 193 6.10 -23.10 4.76
CA ASP A 193 5.88 -24.37 4.07
C ASP A 193 7.09 -24.75 3.20
N ALA A 194 7.66 -23.77 2.47
CA ALA A 194 8.85 -24.00 1.67
C ALA A 194 10.09 -24.32 2.53
N ALA A 195 10.26 -23.62 3.66
CA ALA A 195 11.34 -23.91 4.61
C ALA A 195 11.25 -25.34 5.16
N ALA A 196 10.05 -25.75 5.59
CA ALA A 196 9.82 -27.12 6.07
C ALA A 196 10.13 -28.17 4.98
N ALA A 197 9.72 -27.93 3.73
CA ALA A 197 9.99 -28.82 2.60
C ALA A 197 11.49 -28.93 2.26
N GLN A 198 12.28 -27.88 2.51
CA GLN A 198 13.72 -27.84 2.28
C GLN A 198 14.56 -28.20 3.51
N GLY A 199 13.92 -28.42 4.67
CA GLY A 199 14.61 -28.69 5.93
C GLY A 199 15.41 -27.49 6.47
N SER A 200 15.00 -26.26 6.09
CA SER A 200 15.64 -25.02 6.54
C SER A 200 15.04 -24.57 7.87
N ALA A 201 15.91 -24.10 8.77
CA ALA A 201 15.53 -23.45 10.03
C ALA A 201 15.40 -21.92 9.90
N LEU A 202 15.71 -21.35 8.72
CA LEU A 202 15.71 -19.90 8.44
C LEU A 202 16.55 -19.11 9.46
N ASP A 203 17.74 -19.61 9.82
CA ASP A 203 18.52 -19.16 10.98
C ASP A 203 18.87 -17.67 10.98
N SER A 204 19.08 -17.07 9.81
CA SER A 204 19.40 -15.64 9.69
C SER A 204 18.17 -14.72 9.81
N LEU A 205 16.96 -15.26 9.63
CA LEU A 205 15.74 -14.47 9.66
C LEU A 205 15.44 -14.02 11.10
N ARG A 206 15.36 -12.70 11.33
CA ARG A 206 15.14 -12.13 12.67
C ARG A 206 13.95 -11.15 12.74
N VAL A 207 13.60 -10.52 11.60
CA VAL A 207 12.50 -9.57 11.52
C VAL A 207 11.52 -10.00 10.44
N VAL A 208 10.29 -10.23 10.84
CA VAL A 208 9.14 -10.38 9.95
C VAL A 208 8.14 -9.30 10.33
N SER A 209 7.75 -8.45 9.40
CA SER A 209 6.78 -7.39 9.69
C SER A 209 5.70 -7.31 8.61
N GLY A 210 4.45 -7.11 9.05
CA GLY A 210 3.31 -7.04 8.16
C GLY A 210 2.00 -7.38 8.85
N ILE A 211 1.13 -8.05 8.11
CA ILE A 211 -0.15 -8.53 8.61
C ILE A 211 -0.21 -10.03 8.38
N ASP A 212 -0.62 -10.80 9.38
CA ASP A 212 -0.92 -12.22 9.20
C ASP A 212 -1.93 -12.70 10.27
N VAL A 213 -2.47 -13.90 10.09
CA VAL A 213 -3.36 -14.51 11.07
C VAL A 213 -2.58 -15.07 12.25
N PRO A 214 -3.17 -15.10 13.47
CA PRO A 214 -2.47 -15.56 14.68
C PRO A 214 -1.86 -16.97 14.55
N GLU A 215 -2.51 -17.86 13.80
CA GLU A 215 -2.06 -19.23 13.56
C GLU A 215 -0.74 -19.26 12.77
N THR A 216 -0.61 -18.45 11.73
CA THR A 216 0.63 -18.34 10.95
C THR A 216 1.75 -17.72 11.77
N ILE A 217 1.45 -16.70 12.59
CA ILE A 217 2.42 -16.10 13.51
C ILE A 217 2.89 -17.11 14.56
N ALA A 218 1.99 -17.94 15.09
CA ALA A 218 2.36 -19.02 16.01
C ALA A 218 3.26 -20.06 15.36
N ARG A 219 3.02 -20.39 14.07
CA ARG A 219 3.92 -21.27 13.29
C ARG A 219 5.31 -20.65 13.14
N LEU A 220 5.41 -19.36 12.80
CA LEU A 220 6.70 -18.66 12.72
C LEU A 220 7.48 -18.82 14.02
N ARG A 221 6.84 -18.53 15.16
CA ARG A 221 7.46 -18.63 16.50
C ARG A 221 7.98 -20.04 16.81
N THR A 222 7.27 -21.08 16.34
CA THR A 222 7.67 -22.47 16.57
C THR A 222 8.82 -22.88 15.63
N SER A 223 8.75 -22.50 14.36
CA SER A 223 9.71 -22.92 13.33
C SER A 223 10.98 -22.05 13.30
N CYS A 224 10.87 -20.77 13.70
CA CYS A 224 11.94 -19.77 13.67
C CYS A 224 11.96 -18.97 14.98
N PRO A 225 12.34 -19.56 16.12
CA PRO A 225 12.25 -18.91 17.43
C PRO A 225 13.13 -17.65 17.57
N GLN A 226 14.15 -17.49 16.71
CA GLN A 226 14.99 -16.32 16.62
C GLN A 226 14.31 -15.15 15.89
N ALA A 227 13.27 -15.40 15.08
CA ALA A 227 12.56 -14.39 14.34
C ALA A 227 11.42 -13.77 15.18
N THR A 228 11.31 -12.45 15.13
CA THR A 228 10.22 -11.70 15.76
C THR A 228 9.23 -11.24 14.71
N PHE A 229 7.94 -11.54 14.90
CA PHE A 229 6.87 -10.92 14.12
C PHE A 229 6.52 -9.56 14.72
N TRP A 230 6.53 -8.51 13.90
CA TRP A 230 6.24 -7.15 14.30
C TRP A 230 4.89 -6.70 13.79
N SER A 231 3.99 -6.40 14.71
CA SER A 231 2.73 -5.70 14.41
C SER A 231 2.99 -4.24 14.17
N ALA A 232 2.34 -3.69 13.16
CA ALA A 232 2.51 -2.31 12.76
C ALA A 232 1.21 -1.68 12.28
N TYR A 233 1.08 -0.37 12.45
CA TYR A 233 0.05 0.43 11.80
C TYR A 233 0.66 1.70 11.21
N GLY A 234 0.22 2.02 10.01
CA GLY A 234 0.59 3.23 9.29
C GLY A 234 -0.06 3.30 7.93
N GLN A 235 0.18 4.39 7.24
CA GLN A 235 -0.36 4.70 5.93
C GLN A 235 0.76 5.26 5.04
N THR A 236 0.49 5.41 3.75
CA THR A 236 1.39 6.15 2.86
C THR A 236 1.56 7.59 3.35
N GLU A 237 0.48 8.22 3.79
CA GLU A 237 0.40 9.56 4.34
C GLU A 237 1.18 9.75 5.66
N THR A 238 1.62 8.67 6.27
CA THR A 238 2.50 8.67 7.44
C THR A 238 3.90 8.12 7.15
N SER A 239 4.27 8.02 5.86
CA SER A 239 5.57 7.52 5.39
C SER A 239 5.93 6.12 5.90
N GLY A 240 4.93 5.34 6.31
CA GLY A 240 5.08 4.02 6.91
C GLY A 240 4.50 3.93 8.32
N SER A 241 5.10 3.10 9.15
CA SER A 241 4.52 2.70 10.45
C SER A 241 4.68 3.77 11.52
N ILE A 242 3.57 4.23 12.08
CA ILE A 242 3.50 5.17 13.22
C ILE A 242 3.29 4.48 14.56
N SER A 243 2.92 3.22 14.53
CA SER A 243 2.96 2.34 15.70
C SER A 243 3.59 1.00 15.32
N LEU A 244 4.31 0.40 16.27
CA LEU A 244 5.10 -0.78 16.03
C LEU A 244 5.40 -1.49 17.37
N ALA A 245 5.26 -2.81 17.43
CA ALA A 245 5.72 -3.63 18.54
C ALA A 245 5.86 -5.10 18.11
N PRO A 246 6.68 -5.91 18.80
CA PRO A 246 6.59 -7.35 18.71
C PRO A 246 5.16 -7.84 18.98
N PHE A 247 4.66 -8.72 18.11
CA PHE A 247 3.28 -9.23 18.23
C PHE A 247 2.99 -9.84 19.61
N ASP A 248 3.98 -10.56 20.17
CA ASP A 248 3.84 -11.28 21.43
C ASP A 248 3.73 -10.36 22.67
N GLU A 249 4.13 -9.07 22.55
CA GLU A 249 3.95 -8.11 23.65
C GLU A 249 2.47 -7.81 23.92
N ARG A 250 1.67 -7.71 22.84
CA ARG A 250 0.24 -7.38 22.91
C ARG A 250 -0.50 -7.93 21.70
N PRO A 251 -0.79 -9.24 21.65
CA PRO A 251 -1.44 -9.87 20.49
C PRO A 251 -2.75 -9.18 20.11
N GLY A 252 -2.91 -8.90 18.81
CA GLY A 252 -4.07 -8.20 18.27
C GLY A 252 -3.98 -6.68 18.28
N SER A 253 -2.98 -6.09 18.97
CA SER A 253 -2.71 -4.66 18.87
C SER A 253 -1.91 -4.32 17.61
N ALA A 254 -1.95 -3.07 17.20
CA ALA A 254 -1.13 -2.51 16.14
C ALA A 254 0.22 -1.95 16.65
N GLY A 255 0.64 -2.35 17.85
CA GLY A 255 1.85 -1.87 18.50
C GLY A 255 1.67 -0.56 19.27
N ARG A 256 2.79 0.01 19.70
CA ARG A 256 2.83 1.31 20.42
C ARG A 256 3.20 2.43 19.45
N PRO A 257 2.67 3.66 19.66
CA PRO A 257 3.15 4.83 18.94
C PRO A 257 4.67 4.94 18.98
N THR A 258 5.24 5.23 17.84
CA THR A 258 6.68 5.31 17.64
C THR A 258 7.25 6.65 18.12
N ALA A 259 8.55 6.70 18.46
CA ALA A 259 9.16 7.80 19.20
C ALA A 259 9.09 9.18 18.52
N LEU A 260 9.10 9.22 17.18
CA LEU A 260 9.12 10.48 16.43
C LEU A 260 7.72 11.04 16.12
N ASN A 261 6.66 10.29 16.43
CA ASN A 261 5.28 10.72 16.14
C ASN A 261 4.46 10.85 17.42
N THR A 262 3.51 11.78 17.39
CA THR A 262 2.43 11.83 18.36
C THR A 262 1.20 11.21 17.71
N VAL A 263 0.65 10.17 18.29
CA VAL A 263 -0.61 9.54 17.91
C VAL A 263 -1.66 9.84 18.97
N ALA A 264 -2.83 10.28 18.55
CA ALA A 264 -3.97 10.52 19.42
C ALA A 264 -5.24 9.92 18.81
N VAL A 265 -6.29 9.85 19.61
CA VAL A 265 -7.63 9.44 19.18
C VAL A 265 -8.56 10.62 19.42
N MET A 266 -9.34 10.99 18.39
CA MET A 266 -10.22 12.16 18.44
C MET A 266 -11.68 11.81 18.13
N ASP A 267 -12.58 12.65 18.66
CA ASP A 267 -14.01 12.61 18.31
C ASP A 267 -14.30 13.36 17.01
N GLU A 268 -15.55 13.36 16.58
CA GLU A 268 -16.02 14.03 15.35
C GLU A 268 -15.86 15.57 15.36
N LEU A 269 -15.59 16.16 16.52
CA LEU A 269 -15.34 17.60 16.71
C LEU A 269 -13.84 17.92 16.82
N ASP A 270 -12.98 16.95 16.51
CA ASP A 270 -11.51 17.02 16.64
C ASP A 270 -11.05 17.30 18.09
N ARG A 271 -11.73 16.75 19.09
CA ARG A 271 -11.33 16.84 20.48
C ARG A 271 -10.68 15.52 20.90
N PRO A 272 -9.53 15.55 21.60
CA PRO A 272 -8.89 14.35 22.10
C PRO A 272 -9.82 13.55 23.01
N LEU A 273 -9.88 12.25 22.78
CA LEU A 273 -10.63 11.31 23.60
C LEU A 273 -9.75 10.72 24.71
N PRO A 274 -10.35 10.33 25.86
CA PRO A 274 -9.61 9.68 26.93
C PRO A 274 -9.12 8.29 26.52
N THR A 275 -8.10 7.81 27.21
CA THR A 275 -7.54 6.46 27.05
C THR A 275 -8.64 5.40 27.07
N GLY A 276 -8.60 4.47 26.15
CA GLY A 276 -9.57 3.39 25.97
C GLY A 276 -10.79 3.74 25.12
N ALA A 277 -11.09 5.02 24.91
CA ALA A 277 -12.19 5.44 24.03
C ALA A 277 -11.83 5.25 22.56
N THR A 278 -12.81 4.83 21.76
CA THR A 278 -12.67 4.66 20.31
C THR A 278 -13.06 5.93 19.58
N GLY A 279 -12.21 6.34 18.62
CA GLY A 279 -12.43 7.48 17.75
C GLY A 279 -11.49 7.46 16.55
N GLU A 280 -11.37 8.55 15.81
CA GLU A 280 -10.45 8.67 14.68
C GLU A 280 -8.99 8.72 15.18
N ILE A 281 -8.15 7.87 14.60
CA ILE A 281 -6.69 7.91 14.81
C ILE A 281 -6.15 9.13 14.08
N VAL A 282 -5.44 9.99 14.79
CA VAL A 282 -4.80 11.17 14.22
C VAL A 282 -3.31 11.19 14.56
N VAL A 283 -2.52 11.78 13.69
CA VAL A 283 -1.06 11.75 13.77
C VAL A 283 -0.46 13.11 13.50
N ARG A 284 0.59 13.45 14.22
CA ARG A 284 1.48 14.56 13.91
C ARG A 284 2.94 14.15 14.15
N GLY A 285 3.84 14.72 13.38
CA GLY A 285 5.27 14.43 13.48
C GLY A 285 5.97 14.51 12.13
N PRO A 286 7.28 14.29 12.10
CA PRO A 286 8.10 14.43 10.90
C PRO A 286 7.81 13.38 9.83
N MET A 287 7.08 12.33 10.14
CA MET A 287 6.68 11.30 9.17
C MET A 287 5.38 11.61 8.43
N VAL A 288 4.61 12.64 8.87
CA VAL A 288 3.39 13.05 8.18
C VAL A 288 3.76 13.69 6.84
N PHE A 289 3.12 13.23 5.77
CA PHE A 289 3.36 13.67 4.40
C PHE A 289 3.14 15.16 4.18
N GLN A 290 3.61 15.70 3.04
CA GLN A 290 3.44 17.11 2.70
C GLN A 290 2.01 17.45 2.26
N GLY A 291 1.23 16.44 1.92
CA GLY A 291 -0.13 16.54 1.40
C GLY A 291 -0.28 15.72 0.12
N TYR A 292 -1.50 15.70 -0.39
CA TYR A 292 -1.80 15.12 -1.70
C TYR A 292 -1.43 16.12 -2.80
N TRP A 293 -0.75 15.62 -3.82
CA TRP A 293 -0.30 16.39 -4.98
C TRP A 293 -1.48 17.09 -5.67
N ARG A 294 -1.44 18.41 -5.79
CA ARG A 294 -2.48 19.25 -6.43
C ARG A 294 -3.91 19.03 -5.91
N CYS A 295 -4.08 18.70 -4.64
CA CYS A 295 -5.38 18.40 -4.04
C CYS A 295 -5.62 19.27 -2.80
N GLU A 296 -5.73 20.61 -2.96
CA GLU A 296 -5.81 21.57 -1.86
C GLU A 296 -7.00 21.32 -0.92
N ALA A 297 -8.17 20.98 -1.48
CA ALA A 297 -9.37 20.70 -0.69
C ALA A 297 -9.21 19.47 0.21
N ASP A 298 -8.64 18.38 -0.33
CA ASP A 298 -8.35 17.17 0.43
C ASP A 298 -7.27 17.42 1.48
N ASN A 299 -6.27 18.25 1.15
CA ASN A 299 -5.21 18.64 2.09
C ASN A 299 -5.77 19.45 3.27
N ALA A 300 -6.63 20.44 3.00
CA ALA A 300 -7.29 21.21 4.05
C ALA A 300 -8.15 20.34 4.98
N PHE A 301 -8.76 19.28 4.43
CA PHE A 301 -9.57 18.33 5.21
C PHE A 301 -8.71 17.38 6.03
N THR A 302 -7.68 16.77 5.42
CA THR A 302 -6.89 15.71 6.07
C THR A 302 -5.80 16.26 7.00
N LEU A 303 -5.28 17.48 6.74
CA LEU A 303 -4.21 18.13 7.52
C LEU A 303 -4.76 19.31 8.34
N ARG A 304 -5.88 19.09 9.05
CA ARG A 304 -6.52 20.18 9.81
C ARG A 304 -6.03 20.23 11.26
N LYS A 305 -6.03 21.43 11.84
CA LYS A 305 -5.66 21.70 13.23
C LYS A 305 -4.29 21.13 13.65
N GLY A 306 -3.35 21.01 12.69
CA GLY A 306 -2.00 20.52 12.93
C GLY A 306 -1.88 19.01 13.10
N TRP A 307 -2.92 18.25 12.69
CA TRP A 307 -2.95 16.80 12.66
C TRP A 307 -3.27 16.26 11.28
N HIS A 308 -2.67 15.14 10.95
CA HIS A 308 -3.17 14.28 9.87
C HIS A 308 -4.30 13.42 10.40
N HIS A 309 -5.46 13.55 9.80
CA HIS A 309 -6.64 12.75 10.05
C HIS A 309 -6.63 11.53 9.15
N THR A 310 -6.36 10.36 9.76
CA THR A 310 -6.12 9.12 9.01
C THR A 310 -7.39 8.56 8.36
N GLY A 311 -8.55 8.89 8.92
CA GLY A 311 -9.82 8.26 8.57
C GLY A 311 -9.94 6.82 9.06
N ASP A 312 -9.00 6.37 9.85
CA ASP A 312 -9.02 5.08 10.51
C ASP A 312 -9.48 5.24 11.96
N MET A 313 -10.29 4.30 12.42
CA MET A 313 -10.84 4.26 13.78
C MET A 313 -9.99 3.37 14.67
N GLY A 314 -9.83 3.77 15.91
CA GLY A 314 -9.08 2.98 16.89
C GLY A 314 -9.15 3.54 18.28
N ARG A 315 -8.42 2.91 19.20
CA ARG A 315 -8.25 3.35 20.58
C ARG A 315 -6.83 3.09 21.06
N ILE A 316 -6.38 3.85 22.04
CA ILE A 316 -5.12 3.59 22.74
C ILE A 316 -5.49 3.07 24.13
N ASP A 317 -4.98 1.89 24.51
CA ASP A 317 -5.25 1.29 25.83
C ASP A 317 -4.41 1.91 26.94
N ALA A 318 -4.63 1.45 28.20
CA ALA A 318 -3.94 1.98 29.37
C ALA A 318 -2.43 1.73 29.37
N GLU A 319 -1.98 0.71 28.67
CA GLU A 319 -0.56 0.37 28.47
C GLU A 319 0.06 1.09 27.27
N GLY A 320 -0.72 1.91 26.55
CA GLY A 320 -0.26 2.72 25.41
C GLY A 320 -0.22 1.99 24.07
N TYR A 321 -0.85 0.82 23.94
CA TYR A 321 -0.97 0.13 22.67
C TYR A 321 -2.13 0.64 21.85
N LEU A 322 -1.89 0.81 20.54
CA LEU A 322 -2.90 1.19 19.57
C LEU A 322 -3.69 -0.06 19.12
N TRP A 323 -5.00 0.05 19.12
CA TRP A 323 -5.93 -0.96 18.61
C TRP A 323 -6.68 -0.38 17.42
N TYR A 324 -6.47 -0.96 16.28
CA TYR A 324 -7.18 -0.59 15.05
C TYR A 324 -8.59 -1.22 15.08
N SER A 325 -9.61 -0.43 14.76
CA SER A 325 -11.02 -0.84 14.81
C SER A 325 -11.72 -0.75 13.46
N GLY A 326 -10.95 -0.59 12.38
CA GLY A 326 -11.50 -0.42 11.03
C GLY A 326 -11.42 1.02 10.53
N ARG A 327 -12.01 1.26 9.37
CA ARG A 327 -12.11 2.60 8.80
C ARG A 327 -13.42 3.27 9.21
N SER A 328 -13.39 4.59 9.20
CA SER A 328 -14.64 5.33 9.30
C SER A 328 -15.51 4.99 8.07
N PRO A 329 -16.85 4.97 8.21
CA PRO A 329 -17.74 4.65 7.09
C PRO A 329 -17.50 5.51 5.83
N ALA A 330 -16.98 6.72 6.01
CA ALA A 330 -16.62 7.63 4.92
C ALA A 330 -15.35 7.23 4.15
N LYS A 331 -14.53 6.34 4.70
CA LYS A 331 -13.23 5.92 4.09
C LYS A 331 -13.08 4.39 4.04
N GLU A 332 -14.14 3.68 3.77
CA GLU A 332 -14.13 2.22 3.65
C GLU A 332 -13.08 1.71 2.65
N LEU A 333 -12.38 0.65 3.00
CA LEU A 333 -11.31 0.05 2.22
C LEU A 333 -11.37 -1.47 2.31
N ILE A 334 -11.21 -2.14 1.19
CA ILE A 334 -11.06 -3.59 1.08
C ILE A 334 -9.61 -3.90 0.78
N LYS A 335 -9.03 -4.91 1.43
CA LYS A 335 -7.61 -5.26 1.29
C LYS A 335 -7.38 -6.68 0.74
N PRO A 336 -7.69 -6.97 -0.53
CA PRO A 336 -7.37 -8.26 -1.10
C PRO A 336 -5.86 -8.42 -1.28
N GLY A 337 -5.25 -9.36 -0.56
CA GLY A 337 -3.81 -9.65 -0.66
C GLY A 337 -2.89 -8.45 -0.39
N GLY A 338 -3.30 -7.53 0.49
CA GLY A 338 -2.54 -6.34 0.86
C GLY A 338 -2.71 -5.13 -0.07
N GLU A 339 -3.39 -5.28 -1.20
CA GLU A 339 -3.73 -4.17 -2.11
C GLU A 339 -4.93 -3.35 -1.59
N ASN A 340 -4.92 -2.06 -1.86
CA ASN A 340 -5.98 -1.16 -1.43
C ASN A 340 -7.06 -1.03 -2.50
N VAL A 341 -8.29 -1.43 -2.18
CA VAL A 341 -9.47 -1.30 -3.04
C VAL A 341 -10.53 -0.49 -2.33
N TYR A 342 -10.90 0.64 -2.92
CA TYR A 342 -12.00 1.46 -2.40
C TYR A 342 -13.32 1.05 -3.03
N PRO A 343 -14.35 0.76 -2.23
CA PRO A 343 -15.68 0.45 -2.72
C PRO A 343 -16.20 1.43 -3.76
N ALA A 344 -16.04 2.73 -3.51
CA ALA A 344 -16.52 3.79 -4.41
C ALA A 344 -15.89 3.75 -5.81
N GLU A 345 -14.62 3.35 -5.94
CA GLU A 345 -13.96 3.18 -7.23
C GLU A 345 -14.57 2.04 -8.04
N VAL A 346 -14.80 0.91 -7.39
CA VAL A 346 -15.42 -0.26 -8.01
C VAL A 346 -16.88 0.01 -8.35
N GLU A 347 -17.64 0.68 -7.46
CA GLU A 347 -19.02 1.09 -7.68
C GLU A 347 -19.15 1.99 -8.91
N ARG A 348 -18.24 2.95 -9.06
CA ARG A 348 -18.23 3.82 -10.24
C ARG A 348 -18.02 3.00 -11.52
N ALA A 349 -17.04 2.11 -11.56
CA ALA A 349 -16.80 1.26 -12.72
C ALA A 349 -17.98 0.33 -13.03
N ILE A 350 -18.64 -0.20 -12.00
CA ILE A 350 -19.86 -1.00 -12.14
C ILE A 350 -20.99 -0.16 -12.76
N LEU A 351 -21.21 1.06 -12.28
CA LEU A 351 -22.31 1.93 -12.71
C LEU A 351 -22.14 2.50 -14.13
N GLU A 352 -20.96 2.36 -14.74
CA GLU A 352 -20.76 2.64 -16.18
C GLU A 352 -21.48 1.61 -17.06
N HIS A 353 -21.83 0.43 -16.51
CA HIS A 353 -22.56 -0.56 -17.28
C HIS A 353 -24.04 -0.12 -17.50
N PRO A 354 -24.52 -0.08 -18.77
CA PRO A 354 -25.83 0.50 -19.09
C PRO A 354 -27.02 -0.21 -18.43
N ALA A 355 -26.89 -1.50 -18.10
CA ALA A 355 -27.95 -2.29 -17.46
C ALA A 355 -28.10 -2.03 -15.95
N LEU A 356 -27.16 -1.29 -15.29
CA LEU A 356 -27.19 -1.13 -13.84
C LEU A 356 -27.82 0.19 -13.40
N ALA A 357 -28.65 0.09 -12.36
CA ALA A 357 -29.30 1.23 -11.72
C ALA A 357 -28.58 1.65 -10.44
N GLN A 358 -28.13 0.68 -9.63
CA GLN A 358 -27.45 0.92 -8.37
C GLN A 358 -26.41 -0.17 -8.11
N ALA A 359 -25.38 0.18 -7.38
CA ALA A 359 -24.37 -0.76 -6.90
C ALA A 359 -23.88 -0.35 -5.50
N VAL A 360 -23.54 -1.34 -4.70
CA VAL A 360 -22.79 -1.17 -3.45
C VAL A 360 -21.74 -2.28 -3.38
N VAL A 361 -20.55 -1.90 -2.97
CA VAL A 361 -19.41 -2.81 -2.88
C VAL A 361 -18.97 -2.91 -1.43
N ILE A 362 -18.75 -4.13 -0.96
CA ILE A 362 -18.29 -4.44 0.40
C ILE A 362 -17.11 -5.41 0.36
N GLY A 363 -16.28 -5.39 1.40
CA GLY A 363 -15.30 -6.43 1.69
C GLY A 363 -15.97 -7.63 2.35
N VAL A 364 -15.57 -8.83 1.94
CA VAL A 364 -15.99 -10.09 2.57
C VAL A 364 -14.76 -10.94 2.88
N PRO A 365 -14.77 -11.79 3.94
CA PRO A 365 -13.66 -12.68 4.23
C PRO A 365 -13.31 -13.59 3.05
N ASP A 366 -12.02 -13.77 2.82
CA ASP A 366 -11.50 -14.65 1.76
C ASP A 366 -10.34 -15.47 2.30
N VAL A 367 -10.40 -16.80 2.13
CA VAL A 367 -9.41 -17.74 2.67
C VAL A 367 -8.02 -17.54 2.06
N GLN A 368 -7.95 -17.12 0.79
CA GLN A 368 -6.69 -16.96 0.06
C GLN A 368 -6.09 -15.57 0.25
N TRP A 369 -6.92 -14.52 0.22
CA TRP A 369 -6.48 -13.13 0.13
C TRP A 369 -6.78 -12.30 1.37
N GLY A 370 -7.33 -12.93 2.44
CA GLY A 370 -7.80 -12.25 3.65
C GLY A 370 -9.16 -11.58 3.42
N GLU A 371 -9.28 -10.77 2.38
CA GLU A 371 -10.53 -10.14 1.95
C GLU A 371 -10.73 -10.29 0.45
N ALA A 372 -12.00 -10.27 0.02
CA ALA A 372 -12.40 -10.21 -1.37
C ALA A 372 -13.45 -9.11 -1.60
N VAL A 373 -13.48 -8.59 -2.81
CA VAL A 373 -14.46 -7.58 -3.26
C VAL A 373 -15.77 -8.28 -3.62
N LYS A 374 -16.87 -7.88 -2.97
CA LYS A 374 -18.24 -8.33 -3.27
C LYS A 374 -19.10 -7.15 -3.69
N ALA A 375 -19.77 -7.27 -4.83
CA ALA A 375 -20.68 -6.26 -5.35
C ALA A 375 -22.13 -6.72 -5.24
N LEU A 376 -23.01 -5.87 -4.73
CA LEU A 376 -24.46 -6.04 -4.78
C LEU A 376 -25.02 -5.01 -5.75
N CYS A 377 -25.76 -5.46 -6.76
CA CYS A 377 -26.17 -4.65 -7.90
C CYS A 377 -27.67 -4.72 -8.10
N VAL A 378 -28.28 -3.58 -8.48
CA VAL A 378 -29.68 -3.49 -8.90
C VAL A 378 -29.70 -3.24 -10.40
N LEU A 379 -30.38 -4.12 -11.16
CA LEU A 379 -30.58 -3.96 -12.59
C LEU A 379 -31.65 -2.89 -12.88
N LYS A 380 -31.50 -2.20 -14.00
CA LYS A 380 -32.58 -1.40 -14.56
C LYS A 380 -33.71 -2.30 -15.03
N ALA A 381 -34.93 -1.79 -15.02
CA ALA A 381 -36.13 -2.53 -15.48
C ALA A 381 -35.95 -3.04 -16.92
N GLY A 382 -36.23 -4.33 -17.12
CA GLY A 382 -36.15 -4.97 -18.45
C GLY A 382 -34.70 -5.36 -18.89
N HIS A 383 -33.72 -5.18 -18.05
CA HIS A 383 -32.35 -5.60 -18.37
C HIS A 383 -31.99 -6.91 -17.67
N THR A 384 -31.12 -7.67 -18.32
CA THR A 384 -30.48 -8.88 -17.78
C THR A 384 -28.94 -8.74 -17.88
N LEU A 385 -28.23 -9.27 -16.93
CA LEU A 385 -26.77 -9.27 -16.91
C LEU A 385 -26.32 -10.44 -16.03
N SER A 386 -25.33 -11.21 -16.46
CA SER A 386 -24.72 -12.24 -15.61
C SER A 386 -23.63 -11.65 -14.70
N ALA A 387 -23.29 -12.37 -13.63
CA ALA A 387 -22.20 -11.97 -12.75
C ALA A 387 -20.87 -11.95 -13.48
N GLU A 388 -20.63 -12.95 -14.33
CA GLU A 388 -19.42 -13.11 -15.12
C GLU A 388 -19.22 -11.94 -16.10
N GLU A 389 -20.26 -11.55 -16.84
CA GLU A 389 -20.21 -10.41 -17.76
C GLU A 389 -19.88 -9.10 -17.03
N LEU A 390 -20.46 -8.88 -15.85
CA LEU A 390 -20.15 -7.70 -15.05
C LEU A 390 -18.71 -7.71 -14.52
N ILE A 391 -18.23 -8.87 -14.04
CA ILE A 391 -16.84 -9.03 -13.56
C ILE A 391 -15.83 -8.74 -14.68
N GLU A 392 -16.09 -9.22 -15.89
CA GLU A 392 -15.26 -8.95 -17.06
C GLU A 392 -15.31 -7.48 -17.47
N PHE A 393 -16.51 -6.91 -17.48
CA PHE A 393 -16.71 -5.50 -17.80
C PHE A 393 -15.93 -4.57 -16.88
N VAL A 394 -15.97 -4.83 -15.56
CA VAL A 394 -15.23 -4.07 -14.55
C VAL A 394 -13.71 -4.32 -14.69
N GLY A 395 -13.31 -5.58 -14.87
CA GLY A 395 -11.89 -5.95 -15.01
C GLY A 395 -11.20 -5.41 -16.25
N ALA A 396 -11.96 -4.96 -17.26
CA ALA A 396 -11.43 -4.25 -18.42
C ALA A 396 -11.19 -2.74 -18.17
N ARG A 397 -11.73 -2.18 -17.07
CA ARG A 397 -11.71 -0.73 -16.75
C ARG A 397 -10.82 -0.37 -15.59
N ILE A 398 -10.75 -1.24 -14.61
CA ILE A 398 -9.90 -1.04 -13.41
C ILE A 398 -8.96 -2.22 -13.23
N ALA A 399 -7.94 -2.07 -12.39
CA ALA A 399 -6.95 -3.11 -12.13
C ALA A 399 -7.61 -4.43 -11.70
N ARG A 400 -7.10 -5.56 -12.20
CA ARG A 400 -7.71 -6.88 -12.03
C ARG A 400 -7.93 -7.27 -10.56
N TYR A 401 -7.07 -6.84 -9.65
CA TYR A 401 -7.23 -7.12 -8.23
C TYR A 401 -8.37 -6.34 -7.57
N LYS A 402 -8.87 -5.27 -8.22
CA LYS A 402 -10.00 -4.46 -7.77
C LYS A 402 -11.35 -4.99 -8.22
N LYS A 403 -11.40 -5.83 -9.28
CA LYS A 403 -12.67 -6.35 -9.80
C LYS A 403 -13.40 -7.19 -8.75
N PRO A 404 -14.74 -7.17 -8.71
CA PRO A 404 -15.48 -8.03 -7.80
C PRO A 404 -15.14 -9.50 -8.01
N LYS A 405 -14.90 -10.23 -6.93
CA LYS A 405 -14.83 -11.70 -6.92
C LYS A 405 -16.22 -12.30 -6.87
N HIS A 406 -17.14 -11.59 -6.21
CA HIS A 406 -18.54 -12.00 -6.06
C HIS A 406 -19.46 -10.88 -6.51
N VAL A 407 -20.49 -11.24 -7.30
CA VAL A 407 -21.57 -10.34 -7.74
C VAL A 407 -22.90 -10.95 -7.38
N VAL A 408 -23.76 -10.17 -6.73
CA VAL A 408 -25.12 -10.56 -6.36
C VAL A 408 -26.09 -9.52 -6.89
N PHE A 409 -27.07 -9.96 -7.68
CA PHE A 409 -28.15 -9.09 -8.11
C PHE A 409 -29.29 -9.13 -7.10
N VAL A 410 -29.73 -7.95 -6.67
CA VAL A 410 -30.81 -7.76 -5.70
C VAL A 410 -31.89 -6.85 -6.26
N GLN A 411 -33.11 -6.96 -5.75
CA GLN A 411 -34.23 -6.11 -6.20
C GLN A 411 -34.09 -4.67 -5.71
N ALA A 412 -33.57 -4.47 -4.50
CA ALA A 412 -33.32 -3.16 -3.90
C ALA A 412 -32.16 -3.26 -2.88
N LEU A 413 -31.48 -2.14 -2.68
CA LEU A 413 -30.47 -2.00 -1.62
C LEU A 413 -31.09 -1.39 -0.36
N PRO A 414 -30.72 -1.84 0.84
CA PRO A 414 -31.15 -1.24 2.11
C PRO A 414 -30.83 0.25 2.14
N ARG A 415 -31.72 1.03 2.78
CA ARG A 415 -31.55 2.48 2.90
C ARG A 415 -31.69 2.95 4.34
N THR A 416 -30.92 3.95 4.70
CA THR A 416 -31.04 4.69 5.96
C THR A 416 -32.33 5.54 5.96
N ALA A 417 -32.71 6.07 7.12
CA ALA A 417 -33.82 7.02 7.23
C ALA A 417 -33.65 8.28 6.36
N ALA A 418 -32.39 8.64 6.04
CA ALA A 418 -32.06 9.75 5.13
C ALA A 418 -32.11 9.38 3.64
N GLY A 419 -32.48 8.13 3.29
CA GLY A 419 -32.57 7.66 1.91
C GLY A 419 -31.27 7.22 1.25
N LEU A 420 -30.13 7.29 1.96
CA LEU A 420 -28.83 6.80 1.49
C LEU A 420 -28.75 5.27 1.58
N ILE A 421 -27.88 4.64 0.79
CA ILE A 421 -27.62 3.20 0.90
C ILE A 421 -27.04 2.91 2.30
N ASP A 422 -27.69 2.00 3.02
CA ASP A 422 -27.23 1.55 4.35
C ASP A 422 -26.20 0.43 4.18
N ARG A 423 -24.90 0.81 4.13
CA ARG A 423 -23.78 -0.13 3.95
C ARG A 423 -23.67 -1.11 5.11
N GLU A 424 -23.94 -0.69 6.34
CA GLU A 424 -23.86 -1.56 7.52
C GLU A 424 -24.97 -2.63 7.48
N ALA A 425 -26.17 -2.27 7.06
CA ALA A 425 -27.25 -3.25 6.83
C ALA A 425 -26.89 -4.23 5.69
N VAL A 426 -26.21 -3.75 4.63
CA VAL A 426 -25.73 -4.61 3.54
C VAL A 426 -24.66 -5.57 4.06
N LYS A 427 -23.68 -5.12 4.82
CA LYS A 427 -22.63 -5.96 5.42
C LYS A 427 -23.21 -7.00 6.38
N ALA A 428 -24.15 -6.59 7.23
CA ALA A 428 -24.80 -7.50 8.17
C ALA A 428 -25.57 -8.63 7.47
N ALA A 429 -26.22 -8.32 6.32
CA ALA A 429 -27.00 -9.29 5.56
C ALA A 429 -26.16 -10.16 4.60
N GLN A 430 -25.02 -9.68 4.11
CA GLN A 430 -24.29 -10.25 2.98
C GLN A 430 -22.77 -10.40 3.21
N GLY A 431 -22.26 -9.93 4.35
CA GLY A 431 -20.82 -9.92 4.63
C GLY A 431 -20.24 -11.29 5.05
N TRP A 432 -21.07 -12.25 5.44
CA TRP A 432 -20.65 -13.51 6.08
C TRP A 432 -21.21 -14.75 5.37
N THR A 433 -21.15 -14.84 4.05
CA THR A 433 -21.50 -16.08 3.34
C THR A 433 -20.37 -16.58 2.47
#